data_d362ab1f3932a784786843bf395b18e2
#
_entry.id   d362ab1f3932a784786843bf395b18e2
#
_cell.length_a   1.000
_cell.length_b   1.000
_cell.length_c   1.000
_cell.angle_alpha   90.00
_cell.angle_beta   90.00
_cell.angle_gamma   90.00
#
_symmetry.space_group_name_H-M   'P 1'
#
loop_
_entity.id
_entity.type
_entity.pdbx_description
1 polymer ?
#
loop_
_entity_poly.entity_id
_entity_poly.type
_entity_poly.pdbx_seq_one_letter_code
_entity_poly.pdbx_strand_id
1 'polypeptide(L)'
;MDHFLYRDGALFAEDVPLADIASAVGTPFYCYSAATLIRHYRLFDDALAGMDHLVCFAMKSNSNQAVLRLLAAEGAGMDVVSGGEYARARAAGVPGDRIVFSGVGKTGDEMRMALEGGIRQFNVESEPELQMLSAVAVSLGVTAPIAIRVNPDVDAKTHAKIATGKSENKFGIPIARAVAVYAEAAALPGIDVVGIDVHIGSQLVELEPFERAYAKVADLTRTLRAEGHDIRRLDLGGGLGIPYTRSNEAPPLPRDYGALIKRCVGDLGCEVEIEPGRLISGNAGVMVSKVIYLKSGEGRDFLILDGAMNDLVRPSMYDAHHDIVPLREPAAGVEQQPYDIVGPVCESGDTFAKQRPMPPLAAGDLVAFRSAGAYGAVMASEYNSRPLIPEVLVQGDRWAVIRPRPSLEEMIARDIVPDWLQDAD
;
A
#
# COMPACT_ATOMS: atom_id res chain seq x y z
N MET A 1 14.59 -8.97 -0.89
CA MET A 1 15.06 -9.87 0.19
C MET A 1 14.33 -9.45 1.46
N ASP A 2 13.70 -10.39 2.15
CA ASP A 2 12.93 -10.17 3.38
C ASP A 2 13.58 -10.94 4.54
N HIS A 3 13.09 -10.74 5.77
CA HIS A 3 13.60 -11.42 6.97
C HIS A 3 12.67 -12.56 7.44
N PHE A 4 12.03 -13.25 6.48
CA PHE A 4 11.27 -14.47 6.72
C PHE A 4 12.02 -15.66 6.15
N LEU A 5 12.78 -16.36 6.99
CA LEU A 5 13.74 -17.41 6.57
C LEU A 5 13.55 -18.67 7.40
N TYR A 6 13.78 -19.82 6.78
CA TYR A 6 13.91 -21.08 7.53
C TYR A 6 15.25 -21.13 8.26
N ARG A 7 15.19 -21.52 9.55
CA ARG A 7 16.32 -21.83 10.41
C ARG A 7 15.96 -23.09 11.20
N ASP A 8 16.82 -24.07 11.21
CA ASP A 8 16.63 -25.34 11.95
C ASP A 8 15.25 -25.99 11.68
N GLY A 9 14.77 -25.91 10.44
CA GLY A 9 13.53 -26.51 10.02
C GLY A 9 12.25 -25.72 10.41
N ALA A 10 12.36 -24.50 10.92
CA ALA A 10 11.23 -23.63 11.25
C ALA A 10 11.32 -22.30 10.50
N LEU A 11 10.16 -21.71 10.13
CA LEU A 11 10.09 -20.39 9.52
C LEU A 11 10.10 -19.31 10.60
N PHE A 12 11.07 -18.41 10.50
CA PHE A 12 11.26 -17.28 11.40
C PHE A 12 10.82 -15.96 10.75
N ALA A 13 10.37 -15.03 11.58
CA ALA A 13 10.33 -13.60 11.29
C ALA A 13 11.49 -12.97 12.08
N GLU A 14 12.49 -12.45 11.38
CA GLU A 14 13.75 -11.98 11.99
C GLU A 14 14.36 -13.08 12.87
N ASP A 15 14.35 -12.91 14.21
CA ASP A 15 14.90 -13.89 15.15
C ASP A 15 13.80 -14.64 15.96
N VAL A 16 12.52 -14.47 15.59
CA VAL A 16 11.37 -15.09 16.28
C VAL A 16 10.74 -16.19 15.43
N PRO A 17 10.58 -17.43 15.92
CA PRO A 17 9.82 -18.46 15.21
C PRO A 17 8.35 -18.05 15.07
N LEU A 18 7.80 -18.11 13.85
CA LEU A 18 6.39 -17.78 13.62
C LEU A 18 5.43 -18.74 14.35
N ALA A 19 5.85 -19.97 14.62
CA ALA A 19 5.07 -20.93 15.38
C ALA A 19 4.85 -20.51 16.85
N ASP A 20 5.83 -19.83 17.46
CA ASP A 20 5.70 -19.31 18.83
C ASP A 20 4.68 -18.17 18.89
N ILE A 21 4.72 -17.28 17.90
CA ILE A 21 3.72 -16.22 17.75
C ILE A 21 2.33 -16.84 17.56
N ALA A 22 2.20 -17.83 16.66
CA ALA A 22 0.93 -18.53 16.41
C ALA A 22 0.36 -19.17 17.69
N SER A 23 1.23 -19.74 18.54
CA SER A 23 0.83 -20.33 19.83
C SER A 23 0.32 -19.29 20.82
N ALA A 24 0.87 -18.08 20.79
CA ALA A 24 0.52 -17.00 21.72
C ALA A 24 -0.72 -16.22 21.31
N VAL A 25 -0.88 -15.89 20.00
CA VAL A 25 -1.96 -15.01 19.51
C VAL A 25 -3.09 -15.73 18.79
N GLY A 26 -2.90 -17.03 18.51
CA GLY A 26 -3.80 -17.82 17.66
C GLY A 26 -3.70 -17.46 16.18
N THR A 27 -4.29 -18.30 15.35
CA THR A 27 -4.36 -18.11 13.90
C THR A 27 -5.77 -17.72 13.45
N PRO A 28 -5.96 -17.11 12.27
CA PRO A 28 -4.92 -16.50 11.44
C PRO A 28 -4.43 -15.16 12.02
N PHE A 29 -3.24 -14.68 11.59
CA PHE A 29 -2.71 -13.37 11.98
C PHE A 29 -1.75 -12.83 10.92
N TYR A 30 -1.57 -11.50 10.89
CA TYR A 30 -0.50 -10.86 10.12
C TYR A 30 0.75 -10.68 10.98
N CYS A 31 1.93 -10.91 10.38
CA CYS A 31 3.22 -10.65 11.01
C CYS A 31 4.08 -9.78 10.10
N TYR A 32 4.59 -8.67 10.64
CA TYR A 32 5.47 -7.75 9.93
C TYR A 32 6.88 -7.78 10.54
N SER A 33 7.90 -7.65 9.67
CA SER A 33 9.30 -7.48 10.05
C SER A 33 9.67 -6.01 10.03
N ALA A 34 10.09 -5.47 11.17
CA ALA A 34 10.59 -4.09 11.28
C ALA A 34 11.86 -3.89 10.46
N ALA A 35 12.79 -4.86 10.52
CA ALA A 35 14.04 -4.80 9.76
C ALA A 35 13.81 -4.75 8.25
N THR A 36 12.80 -5.47 7.73
CA THR A 36 12.45 -5.42 6.31
C THR A 36 11.83 -4.08 5.93
N LEU A 37 10.90 -3.54 6.74
CA LEU A 37 10.28 -2.23 6.52
C LEU A 37 11.33 -1.12 6.46
N ILE A 38 12.20 -1.03 7.47
CA ILE A 38 13.28 -0.04 7.57
C ILE A 38 14.23 -0.16 6.37
N ARG A 39 14.67 -1.37 6.07
CA ARG A 39 15.57 -1.63 4.95
C ARG A 39 14.96 -1.18 3.62
N HIS A 40 13.69 -1.49 3.36
CA HIS A 40 13.04 -1.12 2.10
C HIS A 40 12.87 0.39 1.98
N TYR A 41 12.55 1.09 3.06
CA TYR A 41 12.51 2.55 3.08
C TYR A 41 13.89 3.14 2.75
N ARG A 42 14.94 2.71 3.45
CA ARG A 42 16.31 3.21 3.26
C ARG A 42 16.83 2.95 1.84
N LEU A 43 16.43 1.85 1.19
CA LEU A 43 16.81 1.58 -0.20
C LEU A 43 16.29 2.65 -1.19
N PHE A 44 15.13 3.26 -0.92
CA PHE A 44 14.64 4.38 -1.73
C PHE A 44 15.35 5.68 -1.38
N ASP A 45 15.52 5.96 -0.09
CA ASP A 45 16.22 7.13 0.39
C ASP A 45 17.66 7.19 -0.15
N ASP A 46 18.41 6.09 -0.01
CA ASP A 46 19.75 5.94 -0.57
C ASP A 46 19.78 6.07 -2.10
N ALA A 47 18.77 5.54 -2.80
CA ALA A 47 18.70 5.60 -4.25
C ALA A 47 18.55 7.03 -4.79
N LEU A 48 17.95 7.92 -4.00
CA LEU A 48 17.77 9.34 -4.33
C LEU A 48 18.85 10.25 -3.70
N ALA A 49 19.78 9.70 -2.94
CA ALA A 49 20.85 10.47 -2.29
C ALA A 49 21.57 11.41 -3.29
N GLY A 50 21.78 12.67 -2.86
CA GLY A 50 22.36 13.74 -3.71
C GLY A 50 21.33 14.53 -4.52
N MET A 51 20.05 14.20 -4.45
CA MET A 51 18.93 15.05 -4.84
C MET A 51 18.23 15.57 -3.59
N ASP A 52 17.59 16.73 -3.68
CA ASP A 52 16.59 17.13 -2.69
C ASP A 52 15.34 16.26 -2.90
N HIS A 53 14.96 15.48 -1.86
CA HIS A 53 13.89 14.48 -2.02
C HIS A 53 13.15 14.16 -0.73
N LEU A 54 11.94 13.64 -0.89
CA LEU A 54 11.13 13.08 0.19
C LEU A 54 10.51 11.75 -0.25
N VAL A 55 10.74 10.70 0.54
CA VAL A 55 10.05 9.42 0.36
C VAL A 55 8.78 9.43 1.22
N CYS A 56 7.61 9.56 0.58
CA CYS A 56 6.29 9.52 1.20
C CYS A 56 5.75 8.09 1.18
N PHE A 57 5.62 7.45 2.33
CA PHE A 57 5.04 6.11 2.38
C PHE A 57 3.55 6.14 2.04
N ALA A 58 3.13 5.41 1.00
CA ALA A 58 1.73 5.29 0.62
C ALA A 58 0.95 4.44 1.63
N MET A 59 0.26 5.11 2.56
CA MET A 59 -0.44 4.49 3.70
C MET A 59 -1.54 3.53 3.31
N LYS A 60 -2.14 3.70 2.14
CA LYS A 60 -3.12 2.77 1.54
C LYS A 60 -2.59 1.33 1.43
N SER A 61 -1.26 1.13 1.47
CA SER A 61 -0.66 -0.20 1.45
C SER A 61 -0.65 -0.87 2.83
N ASN A 62 -0.42 -0.10 3.90
CA ASN A 62 -0.47 -0.54 5.30
C ASN A 62 -0.59 0.69 6.22
N SER A 63 -1.67 0.79 6.96
CA SER A 63 -1.97 1.96 7.83
C SER A 63 -1.89 1.66 9.33
N ASN A 64 -1.23 0.57 9.73
CA ASN A 64 -1.05 0.25 11.14
C ASN A 64 -0.15 1.29 11.84
N GLN A 65 -0.56 1.79 13.01
CA GLN A 65 0.13 2.85 13.73
C GLN A 65 1.59 2.52 14.07
N ALA A 66 1.89 1.25 14.40
CA ALA A 66 3.27 0.85 14.69
C ALA A 66 4.15 0.88 13.42
N VAL A 67 3.60 0.47 12.27
CA VAL A 67 4.29 0.56 10.98
C VAL A 67 4.55 2.02 10.60
N LEU A 68 3.53 2.88 10.74
CA LEU A 68 3.67 4.30 10.43
C LEU A 68 4.72 4.99 11.32
N ARG A 69 4.70 4.74 12.63
CA ARG A 69 5.68 5.29 13.58
C ARG A 69 7.11 4.81 13.28
N LEU A 70 7.23 3.52 12.91
CA LEU A 70 8.53 2.97 12.53
C LEU A 70 9.13 3.70 11.33
N LEU A 71 8.33 3.91 10.28
CA LEU A 71 8.78 4.60 9.07
C LEU A 71 8.96 6.12 9.30
N ALA A 72 8.11 6.75 10.10
CA ALA A 72 8.27 8.16 10.50
C ALA A 72 9.57 8.39 11.25
N ALA A 73 9.99 7.46 12.11
CA ALA A 73 11.27 7.54 12.82
C ALA A 73 12.49 7.44 11.90
N GLU A 74 12.34 6.80 10.73
CA GLU A 74 13.35 6.78 9.67
C GLU A 74 13.35 8.07 8.82
N GLY A 75 12.38 8.97 9.02
CA GLY A 75 12.26 10.23 8.28
C GLY A 75 11.26 10.16 7.10
N ALA A 76 10.45 9.12 6.98
CA ALA A 76 9.44 9.04 5.93
C ALA A 76 8.40 10.16 6.04
N GLY A 77 8.02 10.73 4.90
CA GLY A 77 6.73 11.40 4.72
C GLY A 77 5.61 10.38 4.55
N MET A 78 4.37 10.86 4.39
CA MET A 78 3.20 10.01 4.15
C MET A 78 2.40 10.51 2.95
N ASP A 79 2.02 9.59 2.05
CA ASP A 79 0.98 9.80 1.06
C ASP A 79 -0.35 9.29 1.62
N VAL A 80 -1.33 10.19 1.75
CA VAL A 80 -2.66 9.92 2.28
C VAL A 80 -3.74 10.17 1.22
N VAL A 81 -4.82 9.38 1.27
CA VAL A 81 -5.92 9.47 0.30
C VAL A 81 -7.29 9.69 0.96
N SER A 82 -7.31 9.96 2.26
CA SER A 82 -8.51 10.29 3.02
C SER A 82 -8.17 11.04 4.31
N GLY A 83 -9.16 11.71 4.90
CA GLY A 83 -9.02 12.33 6.22
C GLY A 83 -8.68 11.33 7.32
N GLY A 84 -9.18 10.08 7.21
CA GLY A 84 -8.82 9.02 8.15
C GLY A 84 -7.35 8.64 8.08
N GLU A 85 -6.76 8.57 6.88
CA GLU A 85 -5.32 8.35 6.72
C GLU A 85 -4.51 9.56 7.21
N TYR A 86 -4.96 10.79 6.90
CA TYR A 86 -4.32 12.00 7.44
C TYR A 86 -4.28 11.99 8.97
N ALA A 87 -5.40 11.71 9.62
CA ALA A 87 -5.47 11.61 11.07
C ALA A 87 -4.53 10.53 11.63
N ARG A 88 -4.43 9.38 10.97
CA ARG A 88 -3.49 8.30 11.34
C ARG A 88 -2.03 8.74 11.18
N ALA A 89 -1.66 9.44 10.11
CA ALA A 89 -0.31 9.98 9.90
C ALA A 89 0.07 10.95 11.03
N ARG A 90 -0.83 11.88 11.37
CA ARG A 90 -0.64 12.83 12.47
C ARG A 90 -0.51 12.13 13.83
N ALA A 91 -1.34 11.10 14.10
CA ALA A 91 -1.26 10.30 15.32
C ALA A 91 0.04 9.46 15.41
N ALA A 92 0.64 9.12 14.27
CA ALA A 92 1.95 8.49 14.21
C ALA A 92 3.13 9.46 14.47
N GLY A 93 2.85 10.76 14.58
CA GLY A 93 3.84 11.81 14.85
C GLY A 93 4.42 12.45 13.58
N VAL A 94 3.86 12.18 12.40
CA VAL A 94 4.31 12.80 11.15
C VAL A 94 3.83 14.26 11.11
N PRO A 95 4.71 15.25 10.96
CA PRO A 95 4.29 16.65 10.84
C PRO A 95 3.60 16.91 9.50
N GLY A 96 2.72 17.93 9.46
CA GLY A 96 1.92 18.21 8.27
C GLY A 96 2.75 18.50 7.03
N ASP A 97 3.84 19.20 7.17
CA ASP A 97 4.79 19.54 6.11
C ASP A 97 5.56 18.34 5.51
N ARG A 98 5.28 17.14 5.97
CA ARG A 98 5.77 15.87 5.41
C ARG A 98 4.63 14.95 4.94
N ILE A 99 3.42 15.49 4.76
CA ILE A 99 2.26 14.75 4.29
C ILE A 99 1.78 15.30 2.96
N VAL A 100 1.61 14.44 1.96
CA VAL A 100 0.96 14.75 0.68
C VAL A 100 -0.43 14.13 0.65
N PHE A 101 -1.42 14.82 0.08
CA PHE A 101 -2.80 14.36 0.03
C PHE A 101 -3.23 14.13 -1.41
N SER A 102 -3.28 12.87 -1.81
CA SER A 102 -3.69 12.37 -3.12
C SER A 102 -5.15 11.91 -3.13
N GLY A 103 -5.66 11.49 -4.30
CA GLY A 103 -7.00 10.90 -4.43
C GLY A 103 -8.05 11.85 -5.00
N VAL A 104 -8.99 11.25 -5.75
CA VAL A 104 -9.98 11.96 -6.59
C VAL A 104 -11.21 12.49 -5.83
N GLY A 105 -11.33 12.24 -4.56
CA GLY A 105 -12.57 12.48 -3.81
C GLY A 105 -12.38 13.25 -2.49
N LYS A 106 -11.38 14.13 -2.40
CA LYS A 106 -11.17 14.96 -1.22
C LYS A 106 -12.37 15.88 -0.97
N THR A 107 -12.89 15.87 0.24
CA THR A 107 -13.99 16.72 0.67
C THR A 107 -13.49 18.06 1.24
N GLY A 108 -14.36 19.07 1.29
CA GLY A 108 -14.00 20.36 1.88
C GLY A 108 -13.58 20.26 3.35
N ASP A 109 -14.17 19.36 4.13
CA ASP A 109 -13.80 19.13 5.54
C ASP A 109 -12.42 18.50 5.66
N GLU A 110 -12.07 17.53 4.79
CA GLU A 110 -10.73 16.94 4.74
C GLU A 110 -9.67 17.95 4.30
N MET A 111 -9.99 18.81 3.32
CA MET A 111 -9.12 19.90 2.90
C MET A 111 -8.88 20.90 4.05
N ARG A 112 -9.94 21.28 4.77
CA ARG A 112 -9.85 22.16 5.94
C ARG A 112 -8.93 21.56 7.01
N MET A 113 -9.18 20.32 7.40
CA MET A 113 -8.38 19.61 8.42
C MET A 113 -6.89 19.56 8.03
N ALA A 114 -6.60 19.27 6.77
CA ALA A 114 -5.24 19.19 6.28
C ALA A 114 -4.54 20.55 6.23
N LEU A 115 -5.24 21.61 5.78
CA LEU A 115 -4.71 22.99 5.77
C LEU A 115 -4.43 23.50 7.18
N GLU A 116 -5.35 23.31 8.13
CA GLU A 116 -5.16 23.67 9.54
C GLU A 116 -3.97 22.91 10.17
N GLY A 117 -3.70 21.68 9.69
CA GLY A 117 -2.57 20.87 10.12
C GLY A 117 -1.24 21.19 9.45
N GLY A 118 -1.20 22.19 8.54
CA GLY A 118 0.03 22.61 7.85
C GLY A 118 0.52 21.59 6.84
N ILE A 119 -0.39 21.04 6.04
CA ILE A 119 -0.07 20.03 5.03
C ILE A 119 0.98 20.52 4.04
N ARG A 120 1.83 19.59 3.57
CA ARG A 120 2.89 19.85 2.60
C ARG A 120 2.36 20.24 1.23
N GLN A 121 1.43 19.46 0.67
CA GLN A 121 0.74 19.73 -0.59
C GLN A 121 -0.50 18.85 -0.77
N PHE A 122 -1.40 19.33 -1.63
CA PHE A 122 -2.46 18.53 -2.21
C PHE A 122 -2.10 18.15 -3.64
N ASN A 123 -2.24 16.88 -3.99
CA ASN A 123 -2.20 16.41 -5.37
C ASN A 123 -3.61 16.54 -5.95
N VAL A 124 -3.85 17.65 -6.68
CA VAL A 124 -5.17 18.02 -7.23
C VAL A 124 -5.43 17.22 -8.50
N GLU A 125 -6.60 16.58 -8.57
CA GLU A 125 -6.94 15.65 -9.65
C GLU A 125 -8.05 16.16 -10.60
N SER A 126 -8.67 17.31 -10.30
CA SER A 126 -9.72 17.89 -11.14
C SER A 126 -9.93 19.38 -10.89
N GLU A 127 -10.52 20.08 -11.89
CA GLU A 127 -10.84 21.50 -11.78
C GLU A 127 -11.92 21.79 -10.70
N PRO A 128 -12.99 20.98 -10.54
CA PRO A 128 -13.92 21.18 -9.42
C PRO A 128 -13.27 21.04 -8.05
N GLU A 129 -12.31 20.12 -7.88
CA GLU A 129 -11.53 19.98 -6.65
C GLU A 129 -10.69 21.23 -6.39
N LEU A 130 -10.04 21.76 -7.43
CA LEU A 130 -9.24 22.98 -7.35
C LEU A 130 -10.07 24.19 -6.89
N GLN A 131 -11.27 24.35 -7.43
CA GLN A 131 -12.21 25.41 -7.03
C GLN A 131 -12.64 25.27 -5.57
N MET A 132 -12.95 24.07 -5.12
CA MET A 132 -13.30 23.80 -3.72
C MET A 132 -12.13 24.09 -2.79
N LEU A 133 -10.92 23.66 -3.14
CA LEU A 133 -9.72 23.90 -2.33
C LEU A 133 -9.41 25.40 -2.20
N SER A 134 -9.55 26.17 -3.28
CA SER A 134 -9.43 27.63 -3.26
C SER A 134 -10.42 28.25 -2.29
N ALA A 135 -11.71 27.87 -2.38
CA ALA A 135 -12.74 28.39 -1.48
C ALA A 135 -12.45 28.07 -0.01
N VAL A 136 -12.00 26.85 0.30
CA VAL A 136 -11.62 26.44 1.66
C VAL A 136 -10.41 27.24 2.15
N ALA A 137 -9.35 27.38 1.34
CA ALA A 137 -8.15 28.13 1.69
C ALA A 137 -8.47 29.60 1.98
N VAL A 138 -9.26 30.24 1.13
CA VAL A 138 -9.74 31.63 1.33
C VAL A 138 -10.56 31.74 2.63
N SER A 139 -11.45 30.80 2.92
CA SER A 139 -12.26 30.80 4.15
C SER A 139 -11.43 30.71 5.42
N LEU A 140 -10.25 30.09 5.34
CA LEU A 140 -9.30 29.95 6.45
C LEU A 140 -8.27 31.09 6.49
N GLY A 141 -8.18 31.92 5.45
CA GLY A 141 -7.14 32.96 5.33
C GLY A 141 -5.74 32.40 5.14
N VAL A 142 -5.62 31.23 4.54
CA VAL A 142 -4.35 30.55 4.26
C VAL A 142 -4.15 30.33 2.77
N THR A 143 -2.96 29.89 2.40
CA THR A 143 -2.62 29.47 1.02
C THR A 143 -2.42 27.96 0.99
N ALA A 144 -3.09 27.29 0.06
CA ALA A 144 -2.98 25.85 -0.16
C ALA A 144 -1.85 25.54 -1.15
N PRO A 145 -0.78 24.84 -0.73
CA PRO A 145 0.24 24.35 -1.65
C PRO A 145 -0.31 23.18 -2.47
N ILE A 146 -0.22 23.26 -3.80
CA ILE A 146 -0.74 22.22 -4.70
C ILE A 146 0.30 21.74 -5.71
N ALA A 147 0.29 20.44 -5.99
CA ALA A 147 0.74 19.87 -7.25
C ALA A 147 -0.50 19.45 -8.07
N ILE A 148 -0.48 19.65 -9.37
CA ILE A 148 -1.55 19.16 -10.23
C ILE A 148 -1.15 17.79 -10.74
N ARG A 149 -1.99 16.77 -10.46
CA ARG A 149 -1.79 15.43 -10.97
C ARG A 149 -2.14 15.37 -12.44
N VAL A 150 -1.12 15.12 -13.24
CA VAL A 150 -1.26 14.95 -14.68
C VAL A 150 -1.32 13.48 -15.05
N ASN A 151 -2.22 13.15 -15.97
CA ASN A 151 -2.25 11.83 -16.61
C ASN A 151 -1.41 11.90 -17.88
N PRO A 152 -0.24 11.20 -17.93
CA PRO A 152 0.68 11.30 -19.05
C PRO A 152 0.27 10.45 -20.26
N ASP A 153 -0.85 9.72 -20.19
CA ASP A 153 -1.29 8.74 -21.18
C ASP A 153 -0.18 7.75 -21.54
N VAL A 154 0.27 7.00 -20.54
CA VAL A 154 1.29 5.96 -20.65
C VAL A 154 0.71 4.63 -20.18
N ASP A 155 0.85 3.59 -21.02
CA ASP A 155 0.48 2.24 -20.65
C ASP A 155 1.53 1.64 -19.70
N ALA A 156 1.11 1.39 -18.46
CA ALA A 156 1.95 0.83 -17.41
C ALA A 156 2.16 -0.70 -17.55
N LYS A 157 1.53 -1.36 -18.54
CA LYS A 157 1.62 -2.81 -18.78
C LYS A 157 1.33 -3.66 -17.53
N THR A 158 0.41 -3.21 -16.69
CA THR A 158 0.03 -3.88 -15.43
C THR A 158 -1.44 -4.29 -15.46
N HIS A 159 -1.92 -4.98 -14.41
CA HIS A 159 -3.31 -5.42 -14.33
C HIS A 159 -4.28 -4.23 -14.45
N ALA A 160 -5.33 -4.37 -15.27
CA ALA A 160 -6.25 -3.28 -15.62
C ALA A 160 -6.84 -2.52 -14.42
N LYS A 161 -7.14 -3.23 -13.30
CA LYS A 161 -7.68 -2.63 -12.07
C LYS A 161 -6.67 -1.77 -11.28
N ILE A 162 -5.37 -1.82 -11.59
CA ILE A 162 -4.31 -1.07 -10.90
C ILE A 162 -3.47 -0.19 -11.83
N ALA A 163 -3.85 -0.08 -13.11
CA ALA A 163 -3.33 0.90 -14.07
C ALA A 163 -4.03 2.25 -13.86
N THR A 164 -3.28 3.35 -13.79
CA THR A 164 -3.83 4.70 -13.54
C THR A 164 -3.36 5.75 -14.54
N GLY A 165 -2.46 5.39 -15.47
CA GLY A 165 -1.81 6.31 -16.40
C GLY A 165 -2.44 6.41 -17.79
N LYS A 166 -3.57 5.73 -18.06
CA LYS A 166 -4.27 5.80 -19.34
C LYS A 166 -5.35 6.89 -19.32
N SER A 167 -5.62 7.49 -20.49
CA SER A 167 -6.59 8.59 -20.65
C SER A 167 -8.02 8.25 -20.21
N GLU A 168 -8.41 6.99 -20.23
CA GLU A 168 -9.74 6.49 -19.82
C GLU A 168 -9.89 6.31 -18.30
N ASN A 169 -8.82 6.47 -17.52
CA ASN A 169 -8.86 6.32 -16.08
C ASN A 169 -9.39 7.60 -15.41
N LYS A 170 -10.05 7.42 -14.26
CA LYS A 170 -10.63 8.53 -13.46
C LYS A 170 -9.59 9.45 -12.81
N PHE A 171 -8.29 9.16 -12.95
CA PHE A 171 -7.22 9.82 -12.21
C PHE A 171 -6.52 10.88 -13.04
N GLY A 172 -6.29 12.04 -12.39
CA GLY A 172 -5.50 13.14 -12.90
C GLY A 172 -6.11 13.87 -14.09
N ILE A 173 -5.50 14.99 -14.42
CA ILE A 173 -5.86 15.84 -15.53
C ILE A 173 -5.11 15.41 -16.78
N PRO A 174 -5.74 15.23 -17.95
CA PRO A 174 -5.03 14.89 -19.17
C PRO A 174 -3.89 15.86 -19.45
N ILE A 175 -2.68 15.36 -19.74
CA ILE A 175 -1.49 16.21 -19.93
C ILE A 175 -1.68 17.31 -21.00
N ALA A 176 -2.50 17.05 -22.03
CA ALA A 176 -2.84 18.04 -23.08
C ALA A 176 -3.63 19.26 -22.54
N ARG A 177 -4.28 19.13 -21.38
CA ARG A 177 -5.02 20.23 -20.71
C ARG A 177 -4.21 20.89 -19.61
N ALA A 178 -3.06 20.31 -19.23
CA ALA A 178 -2.31 20.73 -18.06
C ALA A 178 -2.00 22.23 -18.08
N VAL A 179 -1.45 22.76 -19.15
CA VAL A 179 -1.07 24.19 -19.28
C VAL A 179 -2.26 25.12 -18.97
N ALA A 180 -3.44 24.83 -19.51
CA ALA A 180 -4.63 25.64 -19.25
C ALA A 180 -5.07 25.57 -17.77
N VAL A 181 -5.01 24.38 -17.16
CA VAL A 181 -5.39 24.20 -15.75
C VAL A 181 -4.37 24.85 -14.80
N TYR A 182 -3.08 24.84 -15.15
CA TYR A 182 -2.07 25.59 -14.38
C TYR A 182 -2.29 27.11 -14.44
N ALA A 183 -2.68 27.66 -15.59
CA ALA A 183 -3.05 29.06 -15.72
C ALA A 183 -4.31 29.41 -14.90
N GLU A 184 -5.32 28.53 -14.89
CA GLU A 184 -6.50 28.68 -14.03
C GLU A 184 -6.11 28.63 -12.55
N ALA A 185 -5.32 27.65 -12.13
CA ALA A 185 -4.86 27.49 -10.74
C ALA A 185 -4.09 28.73 -10.24
N ALA A 186 -3.21 29.29 -11.06
CA ALA A 186 -2.44 30.47 -10.71
C ALA A 186 -3.29 31.74 -10.55
N ALA A 187 -4.47 31.78 -11.17
CA ALA A 187 -5.41 32.89 -11.04
C ALA A 187 -6.34 32.78 -9.82
N LEU A 188 -6.41 31.60 -9.17
CA LEU A 188 -7.30 31.37 -8.05
C LEU A 188 -6.73 31.92 -6.73
N PRO A 189 -7.53 32.63 -5.93
CA PRO A 189 -7.10 33.11 -4.64
C PRO A 189 -6.85 31.95 -3.66
N GLY A 190 -5.85 32.08 -2.79
CA GLY A 190 -5.55 31.07 -1.79
C GLY A 190 -4.89 29.79 -2.33
N ILE A 191 -4.41 29.78 -3.57
CA ILE A 191 -3.69 28.68 -4.20
C ILE A 191 -2.22 29.04 -4.42
N ASP A 192 -1.30 28.14 -4.05
CA ASP A 192 0.12 28.18 -4.38
C ASP A 192 0.49 26.95 -5.20
N VAL A 193 0.73 27.17 -6.49
CA VAL A 193 1.12 26.09 -7.41
C VAL A 193 2.59 25.76 -7.19
N VAL A 194 2.89 24.66 -6.48
CA VAL A 194 4.25 24.27 -6.12
C VAL A 194 4.85 23.21 -7.03
N GLY A 195 4.05 22.38 -7.70
CA GLY A 195 4.60 21.24 -8.40
C GLY A 195 3.69 20.54 -9.40
N ILE A 196 4.20 19.41 -9.88
CA ILE A 196 3.51 18.46 -10.76
C ILE A 196 3.48 17.11 -10.05
N ASP A 197 2.32 16.43 -10.06
CA ASP A 197 2.20 15.03 -9.63
C ASP A 197 1.93 14.12 -10.84
N VAL A 198 2.50 12.92 -10.79
CA VAL A 198 2.23 11.85 -11.75
C VAL A 198 2.25 10.47 -11.08
N HIS A 199 1.22 9.66 -11.33
CA HIS A 199 1.20 8.28 -10.90
C HIS A 199 0.59 7.40 -12.00
N ILE A 200 1.36 6.44 -12.55
CA ILE A 200 0.96 5.67 -13.73
C ILE A 200 0.42 4.28 -13.44
N GLY A 201 0.55 3.80 -12.21
CA GLY A 201 0.03 2.48 -11.83
C GLY A 201 0.78 1.83 -10.68
N SER A 202 0.45 0.57 -10.43
CA SER A 202 1.03 -0.23 -9.36
C SER A 202 1.51 -1.58 -9.90
N GLN A 203 2.51 -2.18 -9.23
CA GLN A 203 3.15 -3.44 -9.62
C GLN A 203 3.79 -3.37 -11.03
N LEU A 204 4.50 -2.29 -11.32
CA LEU A 204 5.29 -2.16 -12.55
C LEU A 204 6.61 -2.95 -12.38
N VAL A 205 6.85 -3.84 -13.30
CA VAL A 205 8.05 -4.72 -13.33
C VAL A 205 9.07 -4.32 -14.40
N GLU A 206 8.80 -3.23 -15.12
CA GLU A 206 9.68 -2.63 -16.13
C GLU A 206 9.90 -1.16 -15.84
N LEU A 207 11.06 -0.60 -16.18
CA LEU A 207 11.38 0.82 -16.00
C LEU A 207 10.91 1.70 -17.17
N GLU A 208 10.72 1.14 -18.36
CA GLU A 208 10.37 1.88 -19.58
C GLU A 208 9.09 2.73 -19.43
N PRO A 209 7.98 2.25 -18.82
CA PRO A 209 6.81 3.10 -18.60
C PRO A 209 7.10 4.33 -17.72
N PHE A 210 7.92 4.16 -16.69
CA PHE A 210 8.36 5.29 -15.84
C PHE A 210 9.18 6.30 -16.64
N GLU A 211 10.15 5.83 -17.45
CA GLU A 211 10.98 6.71 -18.28
C GLU A 211 10.14 7.57 -19.22
N ARG A 212 9.16 6.97 -19.89
CA ARG A 212 8.24 7.69 -20.77
C ARG A 212 7.39 8.72 -20.03
N ALA A 213 6.90 8.38 -18.84
CA ALA A 213 6.10 9.30 -18.03
C ALA A 213 6.95 10.48 -17.53
N TYR A 214 8.14 10.20 -17.00
CA TYR A 214 9.02 11.23 -16.44
C TYR A 214 9.62 12.15 -17.51
N ALA A 215 9.87 11.66 -18.72
CA ALA A 215 10.23 12.53 -19.84
C ALA A 215 9.12 13.54 -20.15
N LYS A 216 7.85 13.11 -20.17
CA LYS A 216 6.70 14.02 -20.37
C LYS A 216 6.55 15.02 -19.20
N VAL A 217 6.78 14.60 -17.97
CA VAL A 217 6.79 15.51 -16.79
C VAL A 217 7.91 16.55 -16.90
N ALA A 218 9.11 16.12 -17.31
CA ALA A 218 10.23 17.05 -17.51
C ALA A 218 9.93 18.10 -18.58
N ASP A 219 9.35 17.70 -19.70
CA ASP A 219 8.97 18.63 -20.77
C ASP A 219 7.86 19.58 -20.32
N LEU A 220 6.85 19.08 -19.60
CA LEU A 220 5.80 19.91 -19.01
C LEU A 220 6.38 20.92 -18.00
N THR A 221 7.32 20.50 -17.16
CA THR A 221 7.99 21.38 -16.20
C THR A 221 8.68 22.56 -16.90
N ARG A 222 9.43 22.28 -17.98
CA ARG A 222 10.11 23.31 -18.77
C ARG A 222 9.11 24.26 -19.41
N THR A 223 8.01 23.73 -19.95
CA THR A 223 6.92 24.54 -20.57
C THR A 223 6.29 25.46 -19.54
N LEU A 224 5.88 24.93 -18.38
CA LEU A 224 5.22 25.72 -17.35
C LEU A 224 6.15 26.81 -16.78
N ARG A 225 7.43 26.53 -16.59
CA ARG A 225 8.41 27.54 -16.17
C ARG A 225 8.63 28.63 -17.23
N ALA A 226 8.58 28.27 -18.51
CA ALA A 226 8.65 29.26 -19.59
C ALA A 226 7.41 30.17 -19.62
N GLU A 227 6.26 29.72 -19.11
CA GLU A 227 5.02 30.50 -18.94
C GLU A 227 4.98 31.25 -17.60
N GLY A 228 6.03 31.17 -16.77
CA GLY A 228 6.16 31.93 -15.53
C GLY A 228 5.68 31.22 -14.25
N HIS A 229 5.35 29.94 -14.33
CA HIS A 229 4.99 29.15 -13.15
C HIS A 229 6.25 28.74 -12.36
N ASP A 230 6.19 28.85 -11.02
CA ASP A 230 7.28 28.44 -10.12
C ASP A 230 7.14 26.96 -9.74
N ILE A 231 7.45 26.07 -10.68
CA ILE A 231 7.44 24.61 -10.43
C ILE A 231 8.74 24.25 -9.72
N ARG A 232 8.62 23.95 -8.41
CA ARG A 232 9.75 23.64 -7.52
C ARG A 232 9.73 22.22 -6.95
N ARG A 233 8.60 21.47 -7.14
CA ARG A 233 8.42 20.08 -6.69
C ARG A 233 7.94 19.18 -7.82
N LEU A 234 8.39 17.93 -7.80
CA LEU A 234 7.91 16.88 -8.69
C LEU A 234 7.54 15.65 -7.84
N ASP A 235 6.25 15.39 -7.71
CA ASP A 235 5.79 14.13 -7.15
C ASP A 235 5.70 13.09 -8.28
N LEU A 236 6.57 12.10 -8.21
CA LEU A 236 6.70 11.08 -9.24
C LEU A 236 5.90 9.82 -8.91
N GLY A 237 5.10 9.89 -7.83
CA GLY A 237 4.25 8.80 -7.39
C GLY A 237 5.02 7.56 -6.94
N GLY A 238 4.34 6.43 -6.97
CA GLY A 238 4.92 5.13 -6.65
C GLY A 238 4.79 4.16 -7.83
N GLY A 239 4.59 2.88 -7.48
CA GLY A 239 4.22 1.87 -8.48
C GLY A 239 5.25 0.80 -8.71
N LEU A 240 6.51 0.96 -8.26
CA LEU A 240 7.54 -0.07 -8.40
C LEU A 240 7.08 -1.39 -7.78
N GLY A 241 7.19 -2.47 -8.57
CA GLY A 241 6.68 -3.79 -8.21
C GLY A 241 7.57 -4.57 -7.26
N ILE A 242 7.02 -5.68 -6.74
CA ILE A 242 7.74 -6.65 -5.92
C ILE A 242 7.59 -8.06 -6.52
N PRO A 243 8.53 -8.98 -6.24
CA PRO A 243 8.35 -10.38 -6.61
C PRO A 243 7.30 -11.02 -5.69
N TYR A 244 6.24 -11.57 -6.28
CA TYR A 244 5.26 -12.41 -5.58
C TYR A 244 5.56 -13.89 -5.73
N THR A 245 6.37 -14.25 -6.72
CA THR A 245 6.91 -15.59 -6.94
C THR A 245 8.42 -15.55 -6.75
N ARG A 246 9.02 -16.69 -6.39
CA ARG A 246 10.49 -16.86 -6.34
C ARG A 246 11.06 -17.16 -7.73
N SER A 247 10.46 -16.64 -8.81
CA SER A 247 11.00 -16.74 -10.16
C SER A 247 12.29 -15.93 -10.30
N ASN A 248 13.10 -16.26 -11.31
CA ASN A 248 14.37 -15.57 -11.58
C ASN A 248 14.19 -14.15 -12.14
N GLU A 249 12.97 -13.75 -12.48
CA GLU A 249 12.65 -12.40 -12.97
C GLU A 249 12.35 -11.48 -11.78
N ALA A 250 13.39 -10.83 -11.27
CA ALA A 250 13.22 -9.82 -10.24
C ALA A 250 12.77 -8.49 -10.87
N PRO A 251 11.78 -7.78 -10.27
CA PRO A 251 11.47 -6.42 -10.66
C PRO A 251 12.69 -5.50 -10.53
N PRO A 252 12.70 -4.33 -11.20
CA PRO A 252 13.75 -3.35 -11.04
C PRO A 252 13.97 -2.98 -9.58
N LEU A 253 15.21 -2.79 -9.20
CA LEU A 253 15.57 -2.43 -7.83
C LEU A 253 15.40 -0.91 -7.60
N PRO A 254 15.19 -0.45 -6.35
CA PRO A 254 15.13 0.97 -6.03
C PRO A 254 16.33 1.78 -6.56
N ARG A 255 17.54 1.23 -6.58
CA ARG A 255 18.73 1.87 -7.14
C ARG A 255 18.59 2.16 -8.65
N ASP A 256 18.00 1.23 -9.40
CA ASP A 256 17.83 1.37 -10.85
C ASP A 256 16.72 2.39 -11.16
N TYR A 257 15.67 2.39 -10.33
CA TYR A 257 14.59 3.38 -10.34
C TYR A 257 15.10 4.79 -9.96
N GLY A 258 15.90 4.93 -8.91
CA GLY A 258 16.53 6.20 -8.53
C GLY A 258 17.49 6.72 -9.60
N ALA A 259 18.26 5.84 -10.26
CA ALA A 259 19.12 6.23 -11.39
C ALA A 259 18.29 6.73 -12.58
N LEU A 260 17.13 6.13 -12.86
CA LEU A 260 16.19 6.61 -13.85
C LEU A 260 15.66 8.02 -13.52
N ILE A 261 15.19 8.23 -12.28
CA ILE A 261 14.71 9.54 -11.83
C ILE A 261 15.79 10.61 -12.02
N LYS A 262 17.01 10.35 -11.53
CA LYS A 262 18.16 11.28 -11.69
C LYS A 262 18.44 11.64 -13.16
N ARG A 263 18.32 10.66 -14.06
CA ARG A 263 18.52 10.87 -15.50
C ARG A 263 17.40 11.70 -16.14
N CYS A 264 16.14 11.49 -15.74
CA CYS A 264 14.98 12.13 -16.37
C CYS A 264 14.72 13.55 -15.88
N VAL A 265 14.90 13.80 -14.58
CA VAL A 265 14.47 15.05 -13.93
C VAL A 265 15.54 15.73 -13.08
N GLY A 266 16.72 15.13 -12.93
CA GLY A 266 17.76 15.64 -12.02
C GLY A 266 18.34 17.01 -12.44
N ASP A 267 18.25 17.38 -13.71
CA ASP A 267 18.70 18.69 -14.23
C ASP A 267 17.70 19.84 -13.98
N LEU A 268 16.48 19.51 -13.50
CA LEU A 268 15.43 20.50 -13.31
C LEU A 268 15.57 21.28 -11.99
N GLY A 269 16.38 20.81 -11.03
CA GLY A 269 16.57 21.46 -9.76
C GLY A 269 15.29 21.54 -8.89
N CYS A 270 14.37 20.60 -9.08
CA CYS A 270 13.19 20.43 -8.25
C CYS A 270 13.48 19.51 -7.07
N GLU A 271 12.78 19.70 -5.96
CA GLU A 271 12.63 18.68 -4.95
C GLU A 271 11.80 17.53 -5.52
N VAL A 272 12.24 16.29 -5.31
CA VAL A 272 11.57 15.08 -5.83
C VAL A 272 10.84 14.37 -4.70
N GLU A 273 9.56 14.10 -4.88
CA GLU A 273 8.75 13.27 -4.01
C GLU A 273 8.46 11.94 -4.71
N ILE A 274 8.47 10.84 -3.96
CA ILE A 274 8.03 9.52 -4.42
C ILE A 274 7.11 8.89 -3.39
N GLU A 275 6.14 8.08 -3.86
CA GLU A 275 5.07 7.49 -3.04
C GLU A 275 5.13 5.95 -3.02
N PRO A 276 6.23 5.31 -2.60
CA PRO A 276 6.30 3.86 -2.54
C PRO A 276 5.41 3.30 -1.42
N GLY A 277 4.55 2.36 -1.75
CA GLY A 277 3.76 1.61 -0.78
C GLY A 277 4.13 0.12 -0.79
N ARG A 278 3.79 -0.53 -1.90
CA ARG A 278 3.95 -1.98 -2.07
C ARG A 278 5.37 -2.46 -1.83
N LEU A 279 6.39 -1.78 -2.37
CA LEU A 279 7.76 -2.23 -2.22
C LEU A 279 8.25 -2.11 -0.78
N ILE A 280 7.78 -1.12 -0.02
CA ILE A 280 8.15 -0.97 1.39
C ILE A 280 7.49 -2.07 2.24
N SER A 281 6.17 -2.25 2.12
CA SER A 281 5.42 -3.09 3.07
C SER A 281 5.14 -4.50 2.57
N GLY A 282 5.11 -4.76 1.26
CA GLY A 282 4.64 -6.03 0.69
C GLY A 282 5.38 -7.26 1.21
N ASN A 283 6.67 -7.36 0.92
CA ASN A 283 7.49 -8.48 1.38
C ASN A 283 7.88 -8.37 2.87
N ALA A 284 7.57 -7.25 3.49
CA ALA A 284 7.78 -7.04 4.92
C ALA A 284 6.71 -7.72 5.81
N GLY A 285 5.71 -8.36 5.21
CA GLY A 285 4.67 -9.03 5.96
C GLY A 285 4.23 -10.37 5.38
N VAL A 286 3.81 -11.25 6.27
CA VAL A 286 3.19 -12.54 5.99
C VAL A 286 1.84 -12.63 6.70
N MET A 287 0.91 -13.43 6.14
CA MET A 287 -0.27 -13.90 6.87
C MET A 287 -0.07 -15.36 7.23
N VAL A 288 -0.16 -15.69 8.51
CA VAL A 288 -0.06 -17.07 9.01
C VAL A 288 -1.45 -17.63 9.21
N SER A 289 -1.67 -18.85 8.77
CA SER A 289 -2.95 -19.56 8.84
C SER A 289 -2.72 -21.03 9.21
N LYS A 290 -3.75 -21.66 9.77
CA LYS A 290 -3.74 -23.06 10.17
C LYS A 290 -4.64 -23.89 9.27
N VAL A 291 -4.19 -25.07 8.92
CA VAL A 291 -4.98 -26.09 8.25
C VAL A 291 -6.06 -26.60 9.21
N ILE A 292 -7.33 -26.39 8.86
CA ILE A 292 -8.47 -26.94 9.61
C ILE A 292 -8.73 -28.37 9.18
N TYR A 293 -8.89 -28.57 7.87
CA TYR A 293 -9.21 -29.88 7.29
C TYR A 293 -8.52 -30.09 5.94
N LEU A 294 -8.26 -31.36 5.63
CA LEU A 294 -8.08 -31.83 4.27
C LEU A 294 -9.38 -32.50 3.83
N LYS A 295 -9.88 -32.15 2.66
CA LYS A 295 -11.09 -32.73 2.09
C LYS A 295 -10.79 -33.23 0.70
N SER A 296 -10.85 -34.56 0.51
CA SER A 296 -10.74 -35.18 -0.80
C SER A 296 -12.07 -35.10 -1.55
N GLY A 297 -12.03 -34.67 -2.80
CA GLY A 297 -13.15 -34.62 -3.73
C GLY A 297 -12.85 -35.43 -4.98
N GLU A 298 -13.80 -35.52 -5.92
CA GLU A 298 -13.56 -36.18 -7.20
C GLU A 298 -12.53 -35.40 -8.04
N GLY A 299 -11.27 -35.92 -8.06
CA GLY A 299 -10.16 -35.36 -8.82
C GLY A 299 -9.53 -34.08 -8.26
N ARG A 300 -9.86 -33.68 -7.01
CA ARG A 300 -9.29 -32.53 -6.34
C ARG A 300 -9.20 -32.75 -4.84
N ASP A 301 -8.10 -32.32 -4.26
CA ASP A 301 -7.92 -32.26 -2.81
C ASP A 301 -7.96 -30.79 -2.35
N PHE A 302 -8.77 -30.52 -1.32
CA PHE A 302 -8.92 -29.21 -0.74
C PHE A 302 -8.12 -29.11 0.57
N LEU A 303 -7.31 -28.07 0.67
CA LEU A 303 -6.66 -27.65 1.90
C LEU A 303 -7.47 -26.49 2.49
N ILE A 304 -8.29 -26.76 3.50
CA ILE A 304 -9.17 -25.77 4.13
C ILE A 304 -8.43 -25.12 5.28
N LEU A 305 -8.25 -23.80 5.18
CA LEU A 305 -7.54 -22.98 6.15
C LEU A 305 -8.50 -22.23 7.08
N ASP A 306 -8.02 -21.72 8.22
CA ASP A 306 -8.76 -20.81 9.09
C ASP A 306 -8.70 -19.34 8.63
N GLY A 307 -7.73 -18.97 7.79
CA GLY A 307 -7.71 -17.70 7.06
C GLY A 307 -8.66 -17.75 5.86
N ALA A 308 -9.23 -16.60 5.46
CA ALA A 308 -10.23 -16.51 4.41
C ALA A 308 -10.04 -15.28 3.52
N MET A 309 -10.87 -15.18 2.45
CA MET A 309 -10.84 -14.02 1.56
C MET A 309 -11.13 -12.70 2.29
N ASN A 310 -11.85 -12.72 3.40
CA ASN A 310 -12.08 -11.54 4.22
C ASN A 310 -10.82 -11.06 4.94
N ASP A 311 -9.84 -11.93 5.15
CA ASP A 311 -8.54 -11.60 5.74
C ASP A 311 -7.52 -11.17 4.69
N LEU A 312 -7.49 -11.84 3.52
CA LEU A 312 -6.61 -11.54 2.39
C LEU A 312 -7.40 -11.62 1.08
N VAL A 313 -8.04 -10.53 0.70
CA VAL A 313 -8.97 -10.46 -0.44
C VAL A 313 -8.27 -10.49 -1.81
N ARG A 314 -6.97 -10.24 -1.86
CA ARG A 314 -6.24 -10.04 -3.11
C ARG A 314 -6.33 -11.20 -4.12
N PRO A 315 -6.24 -12.48 -3.73
CA PRO A 315 -6.46 -13.58 -4.67
C PRO A 315 -7.86 -13.53 -5.32
N SER A 316 -8.91 -13.28 -4.54
CA SER A 316 -10.29 -13.21 -5.04
C SER A 316 -10.57 -11.97 -5.89
N MET A 317 -9.97 -10.81 -5.57
CA MET A 317 -10.26 -9.54 -6.22
C MET A 317 -9.41 -9.28 -7.47
N TYR A 318 -8.16 -9.75 -7.48
CA TYR A 318 -7.14 -9.42 -8.48
C TYR A 318 -6.49 -10.65 -9.12
N ASP A 319 -6.94 -11.86 -8.81
CA ASP A 319 -6.25 -13.12 -9.15
C ASP A 319 -4.77 -13.10 -8.70
N ALA A 320 -4.50 -12.39 -7.58
CA ALA A 320 -3.16 -12.14 -7.13
C ALA A 320 -2.51 -13.42 -6.59
N HIS A 321 -1.33 -13.71 -7.10
CA HIS A 321 -0.52 -14.80 -6.57
C HIS A 321 0.12 -14.39 -5.23
N HIS A 322 0.10 -15.34 -4.27
CA HIS A 322 0.94 -15.33 -3.08
C HIS A 322 1.64 -16.69 -2.96
N ASP A 323 2.92 -16.69 -2.67
CA ASP A 323 3.58 -17.93 -2.27
C ASP A 323 3.03 -18.37 -0.91
N ILE A 324 2.65 -19.64 -0.83
CA ILE A 324 2.15 -20.27 0.39
C ILE A 324 3.17 -21.35 0.79
N VAL A 325 3.71 -21.24 1.98
CA VAL A 325 4.76 -22.11 2.47
C VAL A 325 4.42 -22.67 3.86
N PRO A 326 4.75 -23.93 4.18
CA PRO A 326 4.59 -24.44 5.54
C PRO A 326 5.49 -23.68 6.51
N LEU A 327 5.09 -23.57 7.79
CA LEU A 327 5.98 -23.02 8.82
C LEU A 327 7.08 -23.98 9.20
N ARG A 328 6.84 -25.27 9.06
CA ARG A 328 7.87 -26.31 9.17
C ARG A 328 8.49 -26.56 7.79
N GLU A 329 9.79 -26.42 7.71
CA GLU A 329 10.50 -26.64 6.45
C GLU A 329 10.31 -28.08 5.96
N PRO A 330 9.82 -28.29 4.72
CA PRO A 330 9.65 -29.64 4.20
C PRO A 330 11.02 -30.29 3.96
N ALA A 331 11.08 -31.61 4.15
CA ALA A 331 12.28 -32.37 3.84
C ALA A 331 12.66 -32.23 2.35
N ALA A 332 13.97 -32.22 2.07
CA ALA A 332 14.45 -32.17 0.70
C ALA A 332 13.91 -33.34 -0.12
N GLY A 333 13.36 -33.06 -1.31
CA GLY A 333 12.84 -34.08 -2.22
C GLY A 333 11.47 -34.66 -1.84
N VAL A 334 10.75 -34.07 -0.87
CA VAL A 334 9.39 -34.50 -0.56
C VAL A 334 8.49 -34.30 -1.79
N GLU A 335 7.69 -35.32 -2.12
CA GLU A 335 6.77 -35.28 -3.23
C GLU A 335 5.69 -34.20 -2.98
N GLN A 336 5.48 -33.35 -3.98
CA GLN A 336 4.46 -32.29 -3.91
C GLN A 336 3.12 -32.84 -4.37
N GLN A 337 2.06 -32.45 -3.68
CA GLN A 337 0.66 -32.77 -4.04
C GLN A 337 -0.08 -31.51 -4.44
N PRO A 338 -0.95 -31.56 -5.47
CA PRO A 338 -1.72 -30.40 -5.88
C PRO A 338 -2.93 -30.21 -4.95
N TYR A 339 -3.05 -29.03 -4.34
CA TYR A 339 -4.20 -28.66 -3.52
C TYR A 339 -4.92 -27.44 -4.08
N ASP A 340 -6.25 -27.44 -3.98
CA ASP A 340 -7.03 -26.23 -4.01
C ASP A 340 -7.04 -25.67 -2.56
N ILE A 341 -6.39 -24.52 -2.36
CA ILE A 341 -6.23 -23.90 -1.04
C ILE A 341 -7.36 -22.89 -0.87
N VAL A 342 -8.21 -23.12 0.13
CA VAL A 342 -9.47 -22.39 0.33
C VAL A 342 -9.65 -21.97 1.78
N GLY A 343 -10.43 -20.90 1.98
CA GLY A 343 -10.90 -20.47 3.30
C GLY A 343 -12.26 -21.07 3.67
N PRO A 344 -12.80 -20.71 4.86
CA PRO A 344 -14.08 -21.20 5.37
C PRO A 344 -15.28 -20.31 5.04
N VAL A 345 -15.12 -19.23 4.29
CA VAL A 345 -16.22 -18.32 3.92
C VAL A 345 -17.18 -19.00 2.95
N CYS A 346 -18.47 -18.75 3.14
CA CYS A 346 -19.56 -19.34 2.37
C CYS A 346 -19.69 -18.73 0.95
N GLU A 347 -18.57 -18.69 0.23
CA GLU A 347 -18.49 -18.13 -1.13
C GLU A 347 -17.44 -18.87 -1.96
N SER A 348 -17.75 -19.18 -3.23
CA SER A 348 -16.82 -19.86 -4.15
C SER A 348 -15.57 -19.05 -4.46
N GLY A 349 -15.61 -17.72 -4.25
CA GLY A 349 -14.49 -16.81 -4.37
C GLY A 349 -13.45 -16.96 -3.25
N ASP A 350 -13.76 -17.66 -2.15
CA ASP A 350 -12.83 -17.89 -1.04
C ASP A 350 -11.79 -18.97 -1.38
N THR A 351 -11.03 -18.66 -2.41
CA THR A 351 -9.98 -19.51 -2.97
C THR A 351 -8.68 -18.73 -3.07
N PHE A 352 -7.64 -19.18 -2.38
CA PHE A 352 -6.32 -18.58 -2.40
C PHE A 352 -5.46 -19.08 -3.56
N ALA A 353 -5.59 -20.36 -3.90
CA ALA A 353 -4.88 -20.97 -5.00
C ALA A 353 -5.59 -22.23 -5.49
N LYS A 354 -5.45 -22.54 -6.78
CA LYS A 354 -5.96 -23.78 -7.40
C LYS A 354 -4.80 -24.65 -7.84
N GLN A 355 -4.90 -25.95 -7.58
CA GLN A 355 -3.93 -26.98 -7.97
C GLN A 355 -2.47 -26.57 -7.60
N ARG A 356 -2.32 -25.95 -6.41
CA ARG A 356 -1.04 -25.50 -5.93
C ARG A 356 -0.21 -26.68 -5.46
N PRO A 357 0.99 -26.94 -6.03
CA PRO A 357 1.91 -27.93 -5.50
C PRO A 357 2.36 -27.55 -4.10
N MET A 358 2.11 -28.42 -3.13
CA MET A 358 2.51 -28.26 -1.73
C MET A 358 3.04 -29.61 -1.21
N PRO A 359 3.95 -29.62 -0.22
CA PRO A 359 4.25 -30.86 0.51
C PRO A 359 2.98 -31.37 1.19
N PRO A 360 2.89 -32.67 1.52
CA PRO A 360 1.77 -33.21 2.28
C PRO A 360 1.62 -32.47 3.62
N LEU A 361 0.41 -32.00 3.88
CA LEU A 361 0.04 -31.27 5.10
C LEU A 361 -1.07 -32.02 5.83
N ALA A 362 -1.19 -31.81 7.13
CA ALA A 362 -2.22 -32.38 8.00
C ALA A 362 -3.01 -31.27 8.70
N ALA A 363 -4.19 -31.62 9.25
CA ALA A 363 -4.95 -30.74 10.13
C ALA A 363 -4.08 -30.31 11.32
N GLY A 364 -4.06 -29.03 11.61
CA GLY A 364 -3.20 -28.40 12.62
C GLY A 364 -1.88 -27.85 12.10
N ASP A 365 -1.43 -28.22 10.90
CA ASP A 365 -0.24 -27.64 10.30
C ASP A 365 -0.43 -26.15 10.00
N LEU A 366 0.67 -25.40 10.10
CA LEU A 366 0.69 -23.96 9.88
C LEU A 366 1.32 -23.63 8.51
N VAL A 367 0.70 -22.67 7.82
CA VAL A 367 1.22 -22.13 6.55
C VAL A 367 1.33 -20.61 6.63
N ALA A 368 2.26 -20.04 5.87
CA ALA A 368 2.43 -18.60 5.71
C ALA A 368 2.20 -18.19 4.26
N PHE A 369 1.35 -17.20 4.06
CA PHE A 369 1.20 -16.46 2.80
C PHE A 369 2.26 -15.37 2.76
N ARG A 370 3.20 -15.48 1.86
CA ARG A 370 4.29 -14.50 1.72
C ARG A 370 3.83 -13.25 0.99
N SER A 371 4.58 -12.16 1.14
CA SER A 371 4.31 -10.88 0.48
C SER A 371 2.91 -10.33 0.77
N ALA A 372 2.40 -10.55 1.98
CA ALA A 372 1.06 -10.15 2.41
C ALA A 372 1.03 -8.82 3.20
N GLY A 373 2.17 -8.14 3.34
CA GLY A 373 2.29 -6.91 4.14
C GLY A 373 1.66 -5.68 3.51
N ALA A 374 1.41 -5.67 2.18
CA ALA A 374 0.76 -4.58 1.47
C ALA A 374 -0.61 -5.01 0.96
N TYR A 375 -1.61 -4.15 1.14
CA TYR A 375 -2.99 -4.39 0.66
C TYR A 375 -3.60 -5.70 1.19
N GLY A 376 -3.13 -6.17 2.34
CA GLY A 376 -3.68 -7.29 3.09
C GLY A 376 -4.62 -6.77 4.18
N ALA A 377 -4.11 -6.53 5.39
CA ALA A 377 -4.89 -6.11 6.54
C ALA A 377 -5.73 -4.83 6.32
N VAL A 378 -5.28 -3.90 5.49
CA VAL A 378 -6.02 -2.67 5.16
C VAL A 378 -7.27 -2.91 4.30
N MET A 379 -7.35 -4.05 3.61
CA MET A 379 -8.49 -4.44 2.79
C MET A 379 -9.33 -5.54 3.44
N ALA A 380 -8.98 -5.97 4.65
CA ALA A 380 -9.72 -6.98 5.38
C ALA A 380 -11.10 -6.47 5.81
N SER A 381 -12.04 -7.39 5.98
CA SER A 381 -13.41 -7.12 6.38
C SER A 381 -13.91 -8.16 7.39
N GLU A 382 -15.07 -7.89 7.98
CA GLU A 382 -15.76 -8.81 8.88
C GLU A 382 -16.83 -9.65 8.17
N TYR A 383 -16.59 -9.97 6.90
CA TYR A 383 -17.51 -10.81 6.13
C TYR A 383 -17.77 -12.15 6.82
N ASN A 384 -19.03 -12.64 6.81
CA ASN A 384 -19.54 -13.75 7.61
C ASN A 384 -19.39 -13.56 9.13
N SER A 385 -19.37 -12.31 9.63
CA SER A 385 -19.13 -11.97 11.04
C SER A 385 -17.85 -12.57 11.62
N ARG A 386 -16.82 -12.73 10.77
CA ARG A 386 -15.50 -13.16 11.19
C ARG A 386 -14.73 -11.96 11.73
N PRO A 387 -14.13 -12.04 12.94
CA PRO A 387 -13.37 -10.92 13.49
C PRO A 387 -12.13 -10.62 12.64
N LEU A 388 -11.75 -9.35 12.54
CA LEU A 388 -10.47 -8.96 11.96
C LEU A 388 -9.34 -9.69 12.69
N ILE A 389 -8.38 -10.21 11.92
CA ILE A 389 -7.26 -10.96 12.48
C ILE A 389 -6.23 -10.03 13.10
N PRO A 390 -5.50 -10.47 14.15
CA PRO A 390 -4.51 -9.63 14.81
C PRO A 390 -3.32 -9.35 13.91
N GLU A 391 -2.66 -8.22 14.17
CA GLU A 391 -1.41 -7.84 13.53
C GLU A 391 -0.29 -7.82 14.56
N VAL A 392 0.88 -8.35 14.17
CA VAL A 392 2.08 -8.49 15.02
C VAL A 392 3.26 -7.82 14.33
N LEU A 393 4.09 -7.12 15.08
CA LEU A 393 5.37 -6.57 14.62
C LEU A 393 6.51 -7.32 15.33
N VAL A 394 7.50 -7.74 14.56
CA VAL A 394 8.75 -8.33 15.05
C VAL A 394 9.89 -7.34 14.82
N GLN A 395 10.78 -7.22 15.82
CA GLN A 395 12.01 -6.44 15.75
C GLN A 395 13.14 -7.18 16.48
N GLY A 396 14.04 -7.79 15.75
CA GLY A 396 15.07 -8.67 16.28
C GLY A 396 14.45 -9.90 16.93
N ASP A 397 14.71 -10.08 18.21
CA ASP A 397 14.20 -11.17 19.06
C ASP A 397 12.90 -10.83 19.81
N ARG A 398 12.35 -9.62 19.59
CA ARG A 398 11.14 -9.12 20.25
C ARG A 398 9.97 -9.08 19.30
N TRP A 399 8.78 -9.31 19.82
CA TRP A 399 7.54 -9.12 19.07
C TRP A 399 6.43 -8.55 19.97
N ALA A 400 5.45 -7.92 19.34
CA ALA A 400 4.29 -7.38 20.03
C ALA A 400 3.05 -7.44 19.12
N VAL A 401 1.88 -7.63 19.74
CA VAL A 401 0.59 -7.42 19.06
C VAL A 401 0.41 -5.91 18.88
N ILE A 402 0.31 -5.48 17.64
CA ILE A 402 0.13 -4.07 17.25
C ILE A 402 -1.30 -3.73 16.82
N ARG A 403 -2.13 -4.74 16.64
CA ARG A 403 -3.59 -4.69 16.57
C ARG A 403 -4.15 -5.99 17.13
N PRO A 404 -4.93 -5.96 18.21
CA PRO A 404 -5.54 -7.16 18.77
C PRO A 404 -6.71 -7.64 17.89
N ARG A 405 -7.06 -8.93 18.02
CA ARG A 405 -8.31 -9.48 17.50
C ARG A 405 -9.46 -8.91 18.32
N PRO A 406 -10.52 -8.31 17.75
CA PRO A 406 -11.70 -7.92 18.52
C PRO A 406 -12.42 -9.17 19.04
N SER A 407 -13.01 -9.08 20.22
CA SER A 407 -13.91 -10.11 20.73
C SER A 407 -15.26 -10.09 19.98
N LEU A 408 -16.03 -11.17 20.07
CA LEU A 408 -17.36 -11.20 19.47
C LEU A 408 -18.29 -10.18 20.14
N GLU A 409 -18.13 -9.98 21.45
CA GLU A 409 -18.87 -8.98 22.22
C GLU A 409 -18.58 -7.56 21.74
N GLU A 410 -17.29 -7.23 21.48
CA GLU A 410 -16.89 -5.93 20.92
C GLU A 410 -17.45 -5.71 19.51
N MET A 411 -17.56 -6.76 18.70
CA MET A 411 -18.17 -6.68 17.38
C MET A 411 -19.68 -6.40 17.47
N ILE A 412 -20.39 -7.16 18.33
CA ILE A 412 -21.84 -7.02 18.53
C ILE A 412 -22.19 -5.66 19.13
N ALA A 413 -21.37 -5.15 20.08
CA ALA A 413 -21.60 -3.88 20.76
C ALA A 413 -21.52 -2.63 19.85
N ARG A 414 -21.04 -2.79 18.61
CA ARG A 414 -21.07 -1.69 17.61
C ARG A 414 -22.44 -1.47 17.00
N ASP A 415 -23.32 -2.47 17.08
CA ASP A 415 -24.68 -2.38 16.59
C ASP A 415 -25.61 -1.86 17.67
N ILE A 416 -26.49 -0.93 17.31
CA ILE A 416 -27.46 -0.34 18.23
C ILE A 416 -28.85 -0.89 17.91
N VAL A 417 -29.47 -1.58 18.87
CA VAL A 417 -30.87 -1.99 18.76
C VAL A 417 -31.73 -0.80 19.25
N PRO A 418 -32.57 -0.21 18.40
CA PRO A 418 -33.41 0.91 18.79
C PRO A 418 -34.50 0.48 19.79
N ASP A 419 -34.95 1.43 20.65
CA ASP A 419 -35.86 1.17 21.75
C ASP A 419 -37.16 0.45 21.33
N TRP A 420 -37.70 0.80 20.16
CA TRP A 420 -38.91 0.17 19.61
C TRP A 420 -38.74 -1.31 19.18
N LEU A 421 -37.55 -1.87 19.25
CA LEU A 421 -37.28 -3.28 19.04
C LEU A 421 -36.87 -4.01 20.31
N GLN A 422 -36.73 -3.29 21.43
CA GLN A 422 -36.35 -3.86 22.71
C GLN A 422 -37.57 -4.39 23.52
N ASP A 423 -38.78 -3.87 23.26
CA ASP A 423 -40.03 -4.19 24.00
C ASP A 423 -40.94 -5.18 23.25
N ALA A 424 -40.41 -6.05 22.40
CA ALA A 424 -41.18 -7.09 21.75
C ALA A 424 -41.14 -8.38 22.60
N ASP A 425 -41.76 -8.33 23.81
CA ASP A 425 -42.17 -9.50 24.62
C ASP A 425 -43.64 -9.88 24.33
#